data_2317c52a016735cba01c97e749971ee9
#
_entry.id   2317c52a016735cba01c97e749971ee9
#
_cell.length_a   1.000
_cell.length_b   1.000
_cell.length_c   1.000
_cell.angle_alpha   90.00
_cell.angle_beta   90.00
_cell.angle_gamma   90.00
#
_symmetry.space_group_name_H-M   'P 1'
#
loop_
_entity.id
_entity.type
_entity.pdbx_description
1 polymer ?
#
loop_
_entity_poly.entity_id
_entity_poly.type
_entity_poly.pdbx_seq_one_letter_code
_entity_poly.pdbx_strand_id
1 'polypeptide(L)'
;RRPYFLIGAIGCSLCLFIYPHVTALWVAVLLLWLLDISNNTAMEPFRAFIADTVPEHQQSTGFLMQSVFTGLGITLANVSLYIFQQIGWLQQTSEAGIPYWVFGSFYIGAVCSIGSVLVTVLSTAEREPSPEEMAAIKAQPSGPAHAVKDIVVAVREMPTALWQLALVYLFQWYALFIYWQYISHIIVQSVWDSTV
;
A
#
# COMPACT_ATOMS: atom_id res chain seq x y z
N ARG A 1 8.30 12.55 9.99
CA ARG A 1 7.66 11.47 9.20
C ARG A 1 6.14 11.44 9.30
N ARG A 2 5.56 11.85 10.44
CA ARG A 2 4.09 11.92 10.64
C ARG A 2 3.31 12.60 9.52
N PRO A 3 3.75 13.75 8.94
CA PRO A 3 3.02 14.38 7.85
C PRO A 3 2.85 13.48 6.62
N TYR A 4 3.87 12.69 6.30
CA TYR A 4 3.83 11.77 5.15
C TYR A 4 2.84 10.63 5.36
N PHE A 5 2.76 10.08 6.58
CA PHE A 5 1.74 9.11 6.95
C PHE A 5 0.33 9.66 6.77
N LEU A 6 0.11 10.88 7.29
CA LEU A 6 -1.21 11.52 7.20
C LEU A 6 -1.59 11.85 5.76
N ILE A 7 -0.67 12.40 4.96
CA ILE A 7 -0.91 12.71 3.55
C ILE A 7 -1.23 11.43 2.78
N GLY A 8 -0.43 10.37 2.97
CA GLY A 8 -0.67 9.09 2.33
C GLY A 8 -2.01 8.47 2.75
N ALA A 9 -2.33 8.44 4.04
CA ALA A 9 -3.59 7.89 4.54
C ALA A 9 -4.81 8.68 4.09
N ILE A 10 -4.75 10.01 4.10
CA ILE A 10 -5.83 10.87 3.61
C ILE A 10 -6.04 10.64 2.12
N GLY A 11 -4.97 10.66 1.31
CA GLY A 11 -5.05 10.42 -0.11
C GLY A 11 -5.63 9.03 -0.43
N CYS A 12 -5.14 8.00 0.24
CA CYS A 12 -5.65 6.64 0.12
C CYS A 12 -7.14 6.53 0.46
N SER A 13 -7.55 7.07 1.62
CA SER A 13 -8.93 7.02 2.08
C SER A 13 -9.87 7.80 1.17
N LEU A 14 -9.46 8.97 0.68
CA LEU A 14 -10.25 9.74 -0.29
C LEU A 14 -10.44 8.97 -1.60
N CYS A 15 -9.39 8.36 -2.14
CA CYS A 15 -9.49 7.52 -3.33
C CYS A 15 -10.46 6.36 -3.11
N LEU A 16 -10.36 5.66 -1.97
CA LEU A 16 -11.24 4.55 -1.64
C LEU A 16 -12.71 4.99 -1.48
N PHE A 17 -12.98 6.17 -0.91
CA PHE A 17 -14.34 6.70 -0.82
C PHE A 17 -14.94 7.08 -2.17
N ILE A 18 -14.14 7.63 -3.07
CA ILE A 18 -14.61 8.11 -4.38
C ILE A 18 -14.75 6.94 -5.37
N TYR A 19 -13.88 5.95 -5.29
CA TYR A 19 -13.74 4.89 -6.29
C TYR A 19 -15.05 4.16 -6.64
N PRO A 20 -15.92 3.77 -5.68
CA PRO A 20 -17.18 3.07 -5.98
C PRO A 20 -18.20 3.92 -6.74
N HIS A 21 -18.05 5.23 -6.77
CA HIS A 21 -18.96 6.16 -7.46
C HIS A 21 -18.54 6.48 -8.89
N VAL A 22 -17.36 6.00 -9.31
CA VAL A 22 -16.80 6.35 -10.61
C VAL A 22 -17.37 5.43 -11.69
N THR A 23 -17.94 6.03 -12.72
CA THR A 23 -18.46 5.33 -13.90
C THR A 23 -17.55 5.46 -15.13
N ALA A 24 -16.69 6.48 -15.16
CA ALA A 24 -15.80 6.73 -16.28
C ALA A 24 -14.46 5.99 -16.11
N LEU A 25 -14.08 5.19 -17.09
CA LEU A 25 -12.87 4.38 -17.07
C LEU A 25 -11.60 5.21 -16.79
N TRP A 26 -11.46 6.37 -17.45
CA TRP A 26 -10.27 7.21 -17.27
C TRP A 26 -10.14 7.79 -15.86
N VAL A 27 -11.27 8.11 -15.22
CA VAL A 27 -11.28 8.57 -13.82
C VAL A 27 -10.92 7.42 -12.89
N ALA A 28 -11.41 6.21 -13.15
CA ALA A 28 -11.03 5.02 -12.38
C ALA A 28 -9.53 4.74 -12.44
N VAL A 29 -8.93 4.82 -13.64
CA VAL A 29 -7.48 4.64 -13.83
C VAL A 29 -6.70 5.72 -13.09
N LEU A 30 -7.12 6.98 -13.16
CA LEU A 30 -6.46 8.09 -12.47
C LEU A 30 -6.54 7.92 -10.95
N LEU A 31 -7.70 7.53 -10.42
CA LEU A 31 -7.86 7.24 -8.99
C LEU A 31 -7.00 6.06 -8.53
N LEU A 32 -6.84 5.04 -9.38
CA LEU A 32 -5.97 3.91 -9.08
C LEU A 32 -4.51 4.38 -8.94
N TRP A 33 -4.04 5.23 -9.83
CA TRP A 33 -2.70 5.81 -9.75
C TRP A 33 -2.51 6.69 -8.52
N LEU A 34 -3.52 7.52 -8.21
CA LEU A 34 -3.50 8.34 -6.99
C LEU A 34 -3.48 7.49 -5.72
N LEU A 35 -4.24 6.39 -5.71
CA LEU A 35 -4.25 5.42 -4.61
C LEU A 35 -2.86 4.80 -4.43
N ASP A 36 -2.24 4.37 -5.52
CA ASP A 36 -0.90 3.77 -5.49
C ASP A 36 0.16 4.77 -5.01
N ILE A 37 0.16 5.99 -5.54
CA ILE A 37 1.05 7.07 -5.09
C ILE A 37 0.85 7.36 -3.60
N SER A 38 -0.40 7.45 -3.14
CA SER A 38 -0.73 7.72 -1.74
C SER A 38 -0.25 6.60 -0.82
N ASN A 39 -0.47 5.35 -1.22
CA ASN A 39 -0.02 4.19 -0.47
C ASN A 39 1.52 4.13 -0.37
N ASN A 40 2.22 4.33 -1.47
CA ASN A 40 3.69 4.35 -1.50
C ASN A 40 4.26 5.53 -0.70
N THR A 41 3.58 6.69 -0.69
CA THR A 41 3.97 7.84 0.14
C THR A 41 3.93 7.52 1.63
N ALA A 42 3.04 6.64 2.08
CA ALA A 42 2.98 6.20 3.47
C ALA A 42 3.94 5.04 3.78
N MET A 43 4.17 4.15 2.81
CA MET A 43 4.89 2.89 3.02
C MET A 43 6.38 3.10 3.33
N GLU A 44 7.07 3.98 2.62
CA GLU A 44 8.51 4.22 2.84
C GLU A 44 8.82 4.88 4.19
N PRO A 45 8.09 5.93 4.62
CA PRO A 45 8.22 6.43 5.98
C PRO A 45 7.92 5.39 7.06
N PHE A 46 6.99 4.46 6.81
CA PHE A 46 6.66 3.38 7.73
C PHE A 46 7.83 2.42 7.94
N ARG A 47 8.48 1.98 6.85
CA ARG A 47 9.69 1.12 6.93
C ARG A 47 10.82 1.82 7.66
N ALA A 48 11.05 3.08 7.33
CA ALA A 48 12.05 3.89 8.01
C ALA A 48 11.72 4.10 9.50
N PHE A 49 10.44 4.18 9.86
CA PHE A 49 10.01 4.32 11.25
C PHE A 49 10.30 3.05 12.06
N ILE A 50 10.11 1.86 11.48
CA ILE A 50 10.50 0.59 12.12
C ILE A 50 12.02 0.59 12.37
N ALA A 51 12.81 0.95 11.37
CA ALA A 51 14.27 0.97 11.47
C ALA A 51 14.79 1.95 12.55
N ASP A 52 14.10 3.08 12.77
CA ASP A 52 14.52 4.08 13.77
C ASP A 52 14.04 3.78 15.18
N THR A 53 12.89 3.09 15.29
CA THR A 53 12.24 2.88 16.60
C THR A 53 12.66 1.58 17.24
N VAL A 54 12.95 0.55 16.44
CA VAL A 54 13.30 -0.78 16.90
C VAL A 54 14.82 -0.92 17.02
N PRO A 55 15.35 -1.43 18.15
CA PRO A 55 16.78 -1.68 18.32
C PRO A 55 17.33 -2.59 17.20
N GLU A 56 18.59 -2.40 16.79
CA GLU A 56 19.20 -3.11 15.64
C GLU A 56 19.05 -4.63 15.75
N HIS A 57 19.21 -5.21 16.95
CA HIS A 57 19.09 -6.65 17.16
C HIS A 57 17.65 -7.20 17.01
N GLN A 58 16.63 -6.32 16.98
CA GLN A 58 15.22 -6.68 16.80
C GLN A 58 14.62 -6.20 15.49
N GLN A 59 15.35 -5.47 14.65
CA GLN A 59 14.84 -4.94 13.39
C GLN A 59 14.34 -6.06 12.47
N SER A 60 15.05 -7.17 12.39
CA SER A 60 14.63 -8.34 11.60
C SER A 60 13.25 -8.85 12.05
N THR A 61 13.03 -8.93 13.37
CA THR A 61 11.73 -9.33 13.94
C THR A 61 10.65 -8.29 13.64
N GLY A 62 10.97 -6.99 13.69
CA GLY A 62 10.06 -5.91 13.33
C GLY A 62 9.55 -6.02 11.89
N PHE A 63 10.44 -6.24 10.92
CA PHE A 63 10.07 -6.44 9.53
C PHE A 63 9.30 -7.76 9.29
N LEU A 64 9.66 -8.82 10.04
CA LEU A 64 8.92 -10.08 9.98
C LEU A 64 7.48 -9.89 10.47
N MET A 65 7.27 -9.18 11.58
CA MET A 65 5.94 -8.85 12.10
C MET A 65 5.14 -8.01 11.09
N GLN A 66 5.76 -7.04 10.43
CA GLN A 66 5.11 -6.31 9.34
C GLN A 66 4.57 -7.27 8.26
N SER A 67 5.37 -8.23 7.85
CA SER A 67 4.97 -9.22 6.84
C SER A 67 3.83 -10.11 7.30
N VAL A 68 3.84 -10.54 8.58
CA VAL A 68 2.74 -11.31 9.19
C VAL A 68 1.44 -10.51 9.18
N PHE A 69 1.46 -9.25 9.61
CA PHE A 69 0.26 -8.40 9.62
C PHE A 69 -0.22 -8.08 8.20
N THR A 70 0.68 -7.93 7.24
CA THR A 70 0.31 -7.79 5.83
C THR A 70 -0.44 -9.03 5.33
N GLY A 71 0.08 -10.23 5.60
CA GLY A 71 -0.56 -11.49 5.24
C GLY A 71 -1.93 -11.67 5.91
N LEU A 72 -2.03 -11.34 7.20
CA LEU A 72 -3.31 -11.36 7.93
C LEU A 72 -4.31 -10.36 7.32
N GLY A 73 -3.87 -9.15 6.98
CA GLY A 73 -4.71 -8.14 6.34
C GLY A 73 -5.27 -8.60 5.02
N ILE A 74 -4.45 -9.20 4.16
CA ILE A 74 -4.87 -9.78 2.88
C ILE A 74 -5.90 -10.90 3.10
N THR A 75 -5.64 -11.79 4.06
CA THR A 75 -6.55 -12.89 4.39
C THR A 75 -7.90 -12.37 4.89
N LEU A 76 -7.90 -11.42 5.83
CA LEU A 76 -9.11 -10.79 6.36
C LEU A 76 -9.89 -10.06 5.26
N ALA A 77 -9.21 -9.36 4.35
CA ALA A 77 -9.86 -8.68 3.24
C ALA A 77 -10.61 -9.67 2.34
N ASN A 78 -9.99 -10.80 1.99
CA ASN A 78 -10.65 -11.83 1.17
C ASN A 78 -11.83 -12.50 1.91
N VAL A 79 -11.67 -12.80 3.21
CA VAL A 79 -12.76 -13.38 4.03
C VAL A 79 -13.91 -12.38 4.19
N SER A 80 -13.62 -11.09 4.33
CA SER A 80 -14.65 -10.05 4.46
C SER A 80 -15.53 -9.96 3.23
N LEU A 81 -14.99 -10.12 2.03
CA LEU A 81 -15.75 -10.16 0.80
C LEU A 81 -16.77 -11.31 0.80
N TYR A 82 -16.36 -12.51 1.24
CA TYR A 82 -17.25 -13.65 1.39
C TYR A 82 -18.37 -13.36 2.40
N ILE A 83 -18.04 -12.80 3.56
CA ILE A 83 -19.01 -12.43 4.59
C ILE A 83 -20.02 -11.42 4.04
N PHE A 84 -19.57 -10.39 3.33
CA PHE A 84 -20.45 -9.36 2.75
C PHE A 84 -21.39 -9.92 1.70
N GLN A 85 -20.96 -10.91 0.92
CA GLN A 85 -21.83 -11.60 -0.03
C GLN A 85 -22.95 -12.38 0.65
N GLN A 86 -22.76 -12.88 1.89
CA GLN A 86 -23.78 -13.59 2.64
C GLN A 86 -24.81 -12.65 3.31
N ILE A 87 -24.50 -11.38 3.47
CA ILE A 87 -25.41 -10.37 4.00
C ILE A 87 -26.35 -9.92 2.89
N GLY A 88 -27.61 -10.41 2.91
CA GLY A 88 -28.55 -10.29 1.80
C GLY A 88 -28.86 -8.85 1.34
N TRP A 89 -28.85 -7.86 2.23
CA TRP A 89 -29.08 -6.46 1.86
C TRP A 89 -27.91 -5.84 1.06
N LEU A 90 -26.70 -6.38 1.20
CA LEU A 90 -25.53 -5.94 0.43
C LEU A 90 -25.46 -6.55 -0.98
N GLN A 91 -26.32 -7.50 -1.30
CA GLN A 91 -26.41 -8.08 -2.65
C GLN A 91 -27.16 -7.18 -3.64
N GLN A 92 -27.90 -6.19 -3.14
CA GLN A 92 -28.53 -5.18 -3.99
C GLN A 92 -27.49 -4.39 -4.76
N THR A 93 -27.83 -4.00 -5.97
CA THR A 93 -26.99 -3.22 -6.86
C THR A 93 -27.43 -1.75 -6.87
N SER A 94 -26.45 -0.86 -7.01
CA SER A 94 -26.69 0.56 -7.27
C SER A 94 -27.25 0.77 -8.69
N GLU A 95 -27.73 1.97 -9.00
CA GLU A 95 -28.19 2.33 -10.35
C GLU A 95 -27.12 2.10 -11.43
N ALA A 96 -25.85 2.15 -11.07
CA ALA A 96 -24.71 1.84 -11.95
C ALA A 96 -24.41 0.34 -12.07
N GLY A 97 -25.20 -0.55 -11.46
CA GLY A 97 -25.01 -2.00 -11.50
C GLY A 97 -23.90 -2.52 -10.56
N ILE A 98 -23.37 -1.69 -9.68
CA ILE A 98 -22.29 -2.07 -8.74
C ILE A 98 -22.97 -2.60 -7.45
N PRO A 99 -22.62 -3.81 -6.97
CA PRO A 99 -23.17 -4.35 -5.72
C PRO A 99 -22.78 -3.52 -4.50
N TYR A 100 -23.70 -3.32 -3.54
CA TYR A 100 -23.42 -2.52 -2.34
C TYR A 100 -22.34 -3.12 -1.43
N TRP A 101 -22.07 -4.42 -1.49
CA TRP A 101 -20.96 -5.03 -0.75
C TRP A 101 -19.59 -4.50 -1.23
N VAL A 102 -19.47 -4.08 -2.50
CA VAL A 102 -18.27 -3.41 -3.00
C VAL A 102 -18.07 -2.07 -2.30
N PHE A 103 -19.11 -1.24 -2.21
CA PHE A 103 -19.08 0.03 -1.48
C PHE A 103 -18.67 -0.19 -0.02
N GLY A 104 -19.29 -1.18 0.65
CA GLY A 104 -18.96 -1.53 2.02
C GLY A 104 -17.49 -1.89 2.20
N SER A 105 -16.92 -2.69 1.31
CA SER A 105 -15.51 -3.08 1.34
C SER A 105 -14.58 -1.89 1.21
N PHE A 106 -14.84 -0.99 0.26
CA PHE A 106 -14.05 0.22 0.05
C PHE A 106 -14.13 1.18 1.25
N TYR A 107 -15.32 1.39 1.81
CA TYR A 107 -15.51 2.28 2.96
C TYR A 107 -14.86 1.76 4.23
N ILE A 108 -14.98 0.45 4.50
CA ILE A 108 -14.28 -0.18 5.63
C ILE A 108 -12.76 -0.06 5.43
N GLY A 109 -12.28 -0.32 4.22
CA GLY A 109 -10.87 -0.13 3.88
C GLY A 109 -10.39 1.30 4.13
N ALA A 110 -11.17 2.30 3.73
CA ALA A 110 -10.85 3.72 3.94
C ALA A 110 -10.81 4.08 5.45
N VAL A 111 -11.82 3.64 6.21
CA VAL A 111 -11.87 3.90 7.67
C VAL A 111 -10.74 3.19 8.40
N CYS A 112 -10.44 1.94 8.05
CA CYS A 112 -9.31 1.19 8.63
C CYS A 112 -7.98 1.85 8.28
N SER A 113 -7.79 2.31 7.05
CA SER A 113 -6.56 2.98 6.60
C SER A 113 -6.30 4.25 7.41
N ILE A 114 -7.25 5.20 7.42
CA ILE A 114 -7.05 6.45 8.14
C ILE A 114 -7.05 6.25 9.66
N GLY A 115 -7.89 5.35 10.17
CA GLY A 115 -7.98 5.05 11.61
C GLY A 115 -6.69 4.48 12.16
N SER A 116 -6.08 3.50 11.48
CA SER A 116 -4.80 2.91 11.90
C SER A 116 -3.66 3.93 11.89
N VAL A 117 -3.60 4.78 10.87
CA VAL A 117 -2.59 5.85 10.78
C VAL A 117 -2.80 6.90 11.86
N LEU A 118 -4.05 7.31 12.14
CA LEU A 118 -4.34 8.25 13.23
C LEU A 118 -3.93 7.68 14.59
N VAL A 119 -4.25 6.41 14.87
CA VAL A 119 -3.80 5.75 16.10
C VAL A 119 -2.27 5.77 16.18
N THR A 120 -1.57 5.42 15.11
CA THR A 120 -0.10 5.42 15.08
C THR A 120 0.47 6.82 15.33
N VAL A 121 -0.05 7.84 14.65
CA VAL A 121 0.43 9.23 14.79
C VAL A 121 0.18 9.81 16.17
N LEU A 122 -0.94 9.44 16.81
CA LEU A 122 -1.31 9.95 18.13
C LEU A 122 -0.64 9.18 19.27
N SER A 123 -0.44 7.87 19.11
CA SER A 123 0.08 7.00 20.20
C SER A 123 1.60 6.85 20.21
N THR A 124 2.28 7.07 19.09
CA THR A 124 3.71 6.81 18.98
C THR A 124 4.51 8.10 18.95
N ALA A 125 5.48 8.25 19.86
CA ALA A 125 6.40 9.38 19.84
C ALA A 125 7.41 9.22 18.69
N GLU A 126 7.60 10.28 17.90
CA GLU A 126 8.65 10.33 16.87
C GLU A 126 9.97 10.74 17.54
N ARG A 127 11.07 10.07 17.17
CA ARG A 127 12.40 10.48 17.62
C ARG A 127 12.73 11.83 16.99
N GLU A 128 12.96 12.83 17.81
CA GLU A 128 13.42 14.13 17.34
C GLU A 128 14.86 14.01 16.81
N PRO A 129 15.14 14.55 15.60
CA PRO A 129 16.49 14.57 15.08
C PRO A 129 17.42 15.37 16.00
N SER A 130 18.66 14.93 16.16
CA SER A 130 19.66 15.69 16.91
C SER A 130 19.88 17.07 16.28
N PRO A 131 20.38 18.06 17.03
CA PRO A 131 20.71 19.39 16.48
C PRO A 131 21.67 19.31 15.29
N GLU A 132 22.60 18.35 15.29
CA GLU A 132 23.54 18.10 14.22
C GLU A 132 22.86 17.51 12.98
N GLU A 133 21.99 16.52 13.15
CA GLU A 133 21.18 15.95 12.08
C GLU A 133 20.26 17.00 11.46
N MET A 134 19.65 17.87 12.28
CA MET A 134 18.80 18.96 11.82
C MET A 134 19.59 19.99 11.02
N ALA A 135 20.82 20.32 11.43
CA ALA A 135 21.69 21.20 10.69
C ALA A 135 22.08 20.60 9.34
N ALA A 136 22.41 19.31 9.30
CA ALA A 136 22.73 18.58 8.06
C ALA A 136 21.54 18.55 7.10
N ILE A 137 20.32 18.28 7.59
CA ILE A 137 19.09 18.31 6.78
C ILE A 137 18.82 19.69 6.18
N LYS A 138 19.00 20.75 6.97
CA LYS A 138 18.82 22.15 6.51
C LYS A 138 19.90 22.61 5.53
N ALA A 139 21.10 22.04 5.59
CA ALA A 139 22.19 22.34 4.69
C ALA A 139 22.05 21.66 3.31
N GLN A 140 21.22 20.61 3.21
CA GLN A 140 20.97 19.95 1.93
C GLN A 140 20.12 20.84 1.01
N PRO A 141 20.55 21.03 -0.25
CA PRO A 141 19.75 21.76 -1.23
C PRO A 141 18.42 21.05 -1.42
N SER A 142 17.32 21.79 -1.28
CA SER A 142 15.97 21.24 -1.42
C SER A 142 15.32 21.71 -2.73
N GLY A 143 14.60 20.81 -3.40
CA GLY A 143 13.86 21.13 -4.62
C GLY A 143 13.67 19.92 -5.53
N PRO A 144 12.64 19.90 -6.36
CA PRO A 144 12.34 18.74 -7.23
C PRO A 144 13.47 18.44 -8.23
N ALA A 145 14.15 19.46 -8.74
CA ALA A 145 15.28 19.29 -9.65
C ALA A 145 16.48 18.62 -8.95
N HIS A 146 16.71 18.94 -7.67
CA HIS A 146 17.77 18.33 -6.87
C HIS A 146 17.45 16.87 -6.56
N ALA A 147 16.20 16.59 -6.17
CA ALA A 147 15.73 15.22 -5.93
C ALA A 147 15.89 14.32 -7.16
N VAL A 148 15.56 14.82 -8.36
CA VAL A 148 15.78 14.07 -9.61
C VAL A 148 17.26 13.83 -9.87
N LYS A 149 18.11 14.82 -9.62
CA LYS A 149 19.55 14.67 -9.78
C LYS A 149 20.11 13.63 -8.81
N ASP A 150 19.68 13.65 -7.55
CA ASP A 150 20.11 12.69 -6.52
C ASP A 150 19.68 11.26 -6.89
N ILE A 151 18.47 11.07 -7.41
CA ILE A 151 18.00 9.78 -7.92
C ILE A 151 18.88 9.29 -9.06
N VAL A 152 19.20 10.15 -10.03
CA VAL A 152 20.06 9.78 -11.16
C VAL A 152 21.47 9.41 -10.71
N VAL A 153 22.03 10.14 -9.75
CA VAL A 153 23.33 9.82 -9.16
C VAL A 153 23.26 8.48 -8.42
N ALA A 154 22.28 8.28 -7.56
CA ALA A 154 22.10 7.03 -6.83
C ALA A 154 21.96 5.82 -7.75
N VAL A 155 21.23 5.94 -8.87
CA VAL A 155 21.08 4.88 -9.87
C VAL A 155 22.41 4.59 -10.57
N ARG A 156 23.20 5.62 -10.88
CA ARG A 156 24.52 5.47 -11.53
C ARG A 156 25.57 4.84 -10.60
N GLU A 157 25.51 5.18 -9.32
CA GLU A 157 26.44 4.68 -8.31
C GLU A 157 25.97 3.35 -7.69
N MET A 158 24.83 2.81 -8.16
CA MET A 158 24.24 1.59 -7.62
C MET A 158 25.21 0.39 -7.81
N PRO A 159 25.57 -0.32 -6.73
CA PRO A 159 26.40 -1.52 -6.82
C PRO A 159 25.80 -2.59 -7.72
N THR A 160 26.66 -3.35 -8.42
CA THR A 160 26.24 -4.42 -9.33
C THR A 160 25.33 -5.44 -8.67
N ALA A 161 25.55 -5.74 -7.39
CA ALA A 161 24.70 -6.64 -6.62
C ALA A 161 23.23 -6.16 -6.53
N LEU A 162 23.01 -4.84 -6.41
CA LEU A 162 21.65 -4.28 -6.40
C LEU A 162 20.99 -4.32 -7.78
N TRP A 163 21.76 -4.15 -8.86
CA TRP A 163 21.26 -4.35 -10.22
C TRP A 163 20.82 -5.80 -10.48
N GLN A 164 21.61 -6.77 -10.02
CA GLN A 164 21.25 -8.18 -10.08
C GLN A 164 19.95 -8.47 -9.28
N LEU A 165 19.84 -7.90 -8.08
CA LEU A 165 18.66 -8.01 -7.25
C LEU A 165 17.43 -7.38 -7.92
N ALA A 166 17.58 -6.20 -8.51
CA ALA A 166 16.50 -5.53 -9.25
C ALA A 166 15.98 -6.39 -10.42
N LEU A 167 16.89 -7.07 -11.12
CA LEU A 167 16.53 -7.97 -12.20
C LEU A 167 15.76 -9.20 -11.68
N VAL A 168 16.18 -9.78 -10.57
CA VAL A 168 15.46 -10.87 -9.89
C VAL A 168 14.07 -10.42 -9.49
N TYR A 169 13.93 -9.23 -8.88
CA TYR A 169 12.65 -8.65 -8.50
C TYR A 169 11.72 -8.44 -9.70
N LEU A 170 12.25 -7.97 -10.83
CA LEU A 170 11.48 -7.79 -12.06
C LEU A 170 10.79 -9.10 -12.49
N PHE A 171 11.56 -10.19 -12.58
CA PHE A 171 11.02 -11.48 -12.99
C PHE A 171 10.12 -12.11 -11.92
N GLN A 172 10.45 -11.94 -10.65
CA GLN A 172 9.62 -12.41 -9.54
C GLN A 172 8.24 -11.74 -9.55
N TRP A 173 8.19 -10.41 -9.69
CA TRP A 173 6.92 -9.70 -9.76
C TRP A 173 6.12 -10.06 -11.00
N TYR A 174 6.78 -10.21 -12.14
CA TYR A 174 6.14 -10.68 -13.36
C TYR A 174 5.44 -12.04 -13.15
N ALA A 175 6.15 -13.00 -12.57
CA ALA A 175 5.60 -14.33 -12.28
C ALA A 175 4.44 -14.28 -11.27
N LEU A 176 4.58 -13.46 -10.20
CA LEU A 176 3.54 -13.30 -9.17
C LEU A 176 2.27 -12.67 -9.74
N PHE A 177 2.37 -11.66 -10.60
CA PHE A 177 1.20 -11.05 -11.22
C PHE A 177 0.45 -12.04 -12.13
N ILE A 178 1.15 -12.83 -12.92
CA ILE A 178 0.54 -13.89 -13.71
C ILE A 178 -0.17 -14.90 -12.80
N TYR A 179 0.51 -15.34 -11.74
CA TYR A 179 -0.06 -16.26 -10.76
C TYR A 179 -1.35 -15.70 -10.14
N TRP A 180 -1.34 -14.49 -9.61
CA TRP A 180 -2.51 -13.87 -8.98
C TRP A 180 -3.69 -13.68 -9.93
N GLN A 181 -3.41 -13.38 -11.20
CA GLN A 181 -4.45 -13.15 -12.19
C GLN A 181 -5.17 -14.46 -12.58
N TYR A 182 -4.45 -15.55 -12.66
CA TYR A 182 -4.99 -16.80 -13.22
C TYR A 182 -5.30 -17.88 -12.16
N ILE A 183 -4.76 -17.79 -10.93
CA ILE A 183 -4.87 -18.84 -9.92
C ILE A 183 -6.34 -19.18 -9.59
N SER A 184 -7.19 -18.17 -9.42
CA SER A 184 -8.61 -18.37 -9.11
C SER A 184 -9.32 -19.12 -10.24
N HIS A 185 -9.01 -18.79 -11.49
CA HIS A 185 -9.58 -19.43 -12.66
C HIS A 185 -9.13 -20.89 -12.79
N ILE A 186 -7.85 -21.16 -12.58
CA ILE A 186 -7.28 -22.50 -12.59
C ILE A 186 -7.90 -23.36 -11.49
N ILE A 187 -8.08 -22.85 -10.27
CA ILE A 187 -8.71 -23.57 -9.17
C ILE A 187 -10.16 -23.91 -9.49
N VAL A 188 -10.93 -22.97 -10.02
CA VAL A 188 -12.32 -23.21 -10.41
C VAL A 188 -12.40 -24.31 -11.46
N GLN A 189 -11.58 -24.25 -12.50
CA GLN A 189 -11.57 -25.27 -13.56
C GLN A 189 -11.14 -26.64 -13.05
N SER A 190 -10.08 -26.70 -12.21
CA SER A 190 -9.51 -27.98 -11.78
C SER A 190 -10.30 -28.67 -10.67
N VAL A 191 -11.00 -27.91 -9.80
CA VAL A 191 -11.72 -28.47 -8.65
C VAL A 191 -13.20 -28.71 -8.97
N TRP A 192 -13.84 -27.83 -9.75
CA TRP A 192 -15.27 -27.93 -10.04
C TRP A 192 -15.60 -28.36 -11.46
N ASP A 193 -14.59 -28.63 -12.30
CA ASP A 193 -14.77 -29.05 -13.71
C ASP A 193 -15.80 -28.15 -14.46
N SER A 194 -15.88 -26.91 -14.03
CA SER A 194 -16.80 -25.93 -14.61
C SER A 194 -16.07 -25.18 -15.73
N THR A 195 -16.52 -25.43 -16.95
CA THR A 195 -16.20 -24.56 -18.09
C THR A 195 -16.90 -23.21 -17.88
N VAL A 196 -16.18 -22.23 -17.38
CA VAL A 196 -16.61 -20.83 -17.31
C VAL A 196 -16.13 -20.11 -18.55
#